data_ab0d1a67c42034c0a29e7e619f018a67
#
_entry.id   ab0d1a67c42034c0a29e7e619f018a67
#
_cell.length_a   1.000
_cell.length_b   1.000
_cell.length_c   1.000
_cell.angle_alpha   90.00
_cell.angle_beta   90.00
_cell.angle_gamma   90.00
#
_symmetry.space_group_name_H-M   'P 1'
#
loop_
_entity.id
_entity.type
_entity.pdbx_description
1 polymer ?
#
loop_
_entity_poly.entity_id
_entity_poly.type
_entity_poly.pdbx_seq_one_letter_code
_entity_poly.pdbx_strand_id
1 'polypeptide(L)'
;MADRDARLVGTWRKTGGGDCASGYAAHLRFEPNGLYFGTTEPPGAFTWWDGGTWRMPAPGRIALSTANDAVVTYGYSMNGGVLDVTDPSGCKFSYRRAA
;
A
#
# COMPACT_ATOMS: atom_id res chain seq x y z
N MET A 1 3.90 -7.43 21.11
CA MET A 1 4.39 -7.65 19.75
C MET A 1 3.66 -6.71 18.79
N ALA A 2 4.39 -6.00 17.98
CA ALA A 2 3.78 -5.07 17.03
C ALA A 2 3.14 -5.85 15.87
N ASP A 3 1.91 -5.52 15.52
CA ASP A 3 1.23 -6.05 14.35
C ASP A 3 1.35 -5.11 13.15
N ARG A 4 2.26 -4.14 13.23
CA ARG A 4 2.57 -3.18 12.18
C ARG A 4 4.08 -2.99 12.08
N ASP A 5 4.55 -2.87 10.84
CA ASP A 5 5.97 -2.60 10.58
C ASP A 5 6.17 -1.08 10.58
N ALA A 6 6.91 -0.60 11.59
CA ALA A 6 7.15 0.84 11.72
C ALA A 6 7.88 1.44 10.51
N ARG A 7 8.60 0.62 9.74
CA ARG A 7 9.28 1.08 8.53
C ARG A 7 8.28 1.48 7.43
N LEU A 8 7.04 1.00 7.50
CA LEU A 8 6.01 1.37 6.54
C LEU A 8 5.41 2.74 6.84
N VAL A 9 5.49 3.20 8.10
CA VAL A 9 4.90 4.49 8.48
C VAL A 9 5.56 5.61 7.69
N GLY A 10 4.73 6.47 7.10
CA GLY A 10 5.20 7.58 6.29
C GLY A 10 4.50 7.64 4.95
N THR A 11 5.04 8.44 4.05
CA THR A 11 4.47 8.71 2.74
C THR A 11 5.27 8.00 1.65
N TRP A 12 4.54 7.45 0.68
CA TRP A 12 5.09 6.65 -0.41
C TRP A 12 4.52 7.12 -1.74
N ARG A 13 5.31 7.03 -2.81
CA ARG A 13 4.89 7.36 -4.16
C ARG A 13 5.11 6.16 -5.08
N LYS A 14 4.10 5.81 -5.86
CA LYS A 14 4.19 4.68 -6.80
C LYS A 14 5.19 5.00 -7.91
N THR A 15 6.12 4.08 -8.15
CA THR A 15 7.19 4.25 -9.14
C THR A 15 7.18 3.22 -10.24
N GLY A 16 6.44 2.11 -10.08
CA GLY A 16 6.41 1.08 -11.10
C GLY A 16 5.27 0.11 -10.90
N GLY A 17 4.94 -0.68 -11.92
CA GLY A 17 3.92 -1.71 -11.78
C GLY A 17 3.12 -2.01 -13.04
N GLY A 18 3.22 -1.22 -14.07
CA GLY A 18 2.50 -1.49 -15.33
C GLY A 18 1.00 -1.36 -15.18
N ASP A 19 0.27 -1.89 -16.16
CA ASP A 19 -1.18 -1.71 -16.27
C ASP A 19 -1.96 -2.37 -15.15
N CYS A 20 -1.49 -3.51 -14.65
CA CYS A 20 -2.19 -4.22 -13.59
C CYS A 20 -2.21 -3.43 -12.28
N ALA A 21 -1.31 -2.48 -12.10
CA ALA A 21 -1.23 -1.65 -10.91
C ALA A 21 -2.03 -0.36 -11.02
N SER A 22 -2.71 -0.11 -12.14
CA SER A 22 -3.41 1.15 -12.39
C SER A 22 -4.53 1.43 -11.38
N GLY A 23 -5.09 0.38 -10.76
CA GLY A 23 -6.14 0.52 -9.74
C GLY A 23 -5.62 0.83 -8.34
N TYR A 24 -4.31 0.90 -8.15
CA TYR A 24 -3.71 1.19 -6.84
C TYR A 24 -3.24 2.63 -6.77
N ALA A 25 -3.29 3.21 -5.56
CA ALA A 25 -3.04 4.63 -5.37
C ALA A 25 -1.66 5.05 -5.86
N ALA A 26 -1.58 6.26 -6.42
CA ALA A 26 -0.30 6.85 -6.82
C ALA A 26 0.51 7.31 -5.60
N HIS A 27 -0.17 7.75 -4.55
CA HIS A 27 0.45 8.18 -3.30
C HIS A 27 -0.19 7.44 -2.15
N LEU A 28 0.63 6.97 -1.21
CA LEU A 28 0.18 6.30 0.00
C LEU A 28 0.75 6.99 1.22
N ARG A 29 -0.02 6.99 2.30
CA ARG A 29 0.46 7.39 3.60
C ARG A 29 -0.03 6.37 4.63
N PHE A 30 0.91 5.75 5.33
CA PHE A 30 0.61 4.85 6.44
C PHE A 30 0.85 5.59 7.74
N GLU A 31 -0.13 5.57 8.64
CA GLU A 31 -0.05 6.24 9.92
C GLU A 31 0.16 5.23 11.05
N PRO A 32 0.84 5.64 12.14
CA PRO A 32 1.13 4.71 13.23
C PRO A 32 -0.12 4.25 13.98
N ASN A 33 -1.23 4.97 13.82
CA ASN A 33 -2.49 4.60 14.47
C ASN A 33 -3.27 3.52 13.73
N GLY A 34 -2.71 2.95 12.64
CA GLY A 34 -3.35 1.87 11.91
C GLY A 34 -4.25 2.33 10.77
N LEU A 35 -4.23 3.61 10.43
CA LEU A 35 -4.95 4.13 9.28
C LEU A 35 -4.00 4.33 8.10
N TYR A 36 -4.53 4.20 6.89
CA TYR A 36 -3.79 4.56 5.69
C TYR A 36 -4.66 5.40 4.78
N PHE A 37 -4.01 6.18 3.94
CA PHE A 37 -4.67 7.06 2.98
C PHE A 37 -3.99 6.91 1.63
N GLY A 38 -4.79 6.85 0.57
CA GLY A 38 -4.27 6.78 -0.78
C GLY A 38 -4.94 7.82 -1.66
N THR A 39 -4.18 8.38 -2.59
CA THR A 39 -4.69 9.34 -3.57
C THR A 39 -4.23 8.95 -4.95
N THR A 40 -4.99 9.39 -5.94
CA THR A 40 -4.69 9.14 -7.35
C THR A 40 -4.03 10.35 -7.98
N GLU A 41 -3.46 10.13 -9.16
CA GLU A 41 -2.86 11.18 -9.98
C GLU A 41 -3.36 10.98 -11.40
N PRO A 42 -4.33 11.82 -11.89
CA PRO A 42 -4.90 13.00 -11.23
C PRO A 42 -5.85 12.64 -10.08
N PRO A 43 -6.06 13.58 -9.13
CA PRO A 43 -6.98 13.35 -8.01
C PRO A 43 -8.40 13.09 -8.50
N GLY A 44 -9.13 12.26 -7.74
CA GLY A 44 -10.53 11.95 -8.05
C GLY A 44 -10.74 10.75 -8.95
N ALA A 45 -9.67 10.13 -9.46
CA ALA A 45 -9.79 8.88 -10.19
C ALA A 45 -10.04 7.73 -9.20
N PHE A 46 -10.53 6.61 -9.71
CA PHE A 46 -10.77 5.43 -8.88
C PHE A 46 -9.46 4.83 -8.39
N THR A 47 -9.43 4.40 -7.12
CA THR A 47 -8.39 3.54 -6.60
C THR A 47 -8.98 2.58 -5.56
N TRP A 48 -8.47 1.34 -5.54
CA TRP A 48 -8.83 0.39 -4.50
C TRP A 48 -8.31 0.83 -3.12
N TRP A 49 -7.28 1.66 -3.09
CA TRP A 49 -6.60 2.09 -1.87
C TRP A 49 -6.90 3.56 -1.57
N ASP A 50 -8.16 3.88 -1.39
CA ASP A 50 -8.57 5.26 -1.10
C ASP A 50 -8.39 5.65 0.38
N GLY A 51 -8.30 4.66 1.26
CA GLY A 51 -8.11 4.88 2.68
C GLY A 51 -8.76 3.79 3.49
N GLY A 52 -8.30 3.62 4.72
CA GLY A 52 -8.86 2.64 5.62
C GLY A 52 -7.85 2.22 6.67
N THR A 53 -7.82 0.93 6.99
CA THR A 53 -6.95 0.36 8.02
C THR A 53 -5.86 -0.49 7.40
N TRP A 54 -4.73 -0.58 8.11
CA TRP A 54 -3.63 -1.46 7.72
C TRP A 54 -3.08 -2.19 8.93
N ARG A 55 -2.63 -3.41 8.70
CA ARG A 55 -1.94 -4.21 9.72
C ARG A 55 -1.11 -5.30 9.06
N MET A 56 -0.27 -5.97 9.83
CA MET A 56 0.57 -7.07 9.35
C MET A 56 0.11 -8.36 9.99
N PRO A 57 -0.65 -9.21 9.27
CA PRO A 57 -1.06 -10.50 9.83
C PRO A 57 0.09 -11.50 9.97
N ALA A 58 1.17 -11.29 9.20
CA ALA A 58 2.36 -12.14 9.24
C ALA A 58 3.55 -11.39 8.68
N PRO A 59 4.78 -11.81 8.93
CA PRO A 59 5.96 -11.20 8.32
C PRO A 59 5.85 -11.21 6.79
N GLY A 60 6.14 -10.06 6.17
CA GLY A 60 6.07 -9.93 4.72
C GLY A 60 4.67 -9.86 4.15
N ARG A 61 3.64 -9.74 5.01
CA ARG A 61 2.25 -9.62 4.59
C ARG A 61 1.65 -8.37 5.20
N ILE A 62 0.88 -7.64 4.39
CA ILE A 62 0.16 -6.47 4.85
C ILE A 62 -1.31 -6.61 4.45
N ALA A 63 -2.21 -6.37 5.40
CA ALA A 63 -3.65 -6.42 5.15
C ALA A 63 -4.19 -5.00 5.14
N LEU A 64 -4.87 -4.64 4.07
CA LEU A 64 -5.47 -3.32 3.88
C LEU A 64 -6.96 -3.45 3.66
N SER A 65 -7.74 -2.58 4.29
CA SER A 65 -9.14 -2.45 3.89
C SER A 65 -9.19 -1.67 2.58
N THR A 66 -10.05 -2.11 1.67
CA THR A 66 -10.12 -1.55 0.32
C THR A 66 -11.43 -0.80 0.10
N ALA A 67 -11.54 -0.12 -1.04
CA ALA A 67 -12.67 0.76 -1.35
C ALA A 67 -14.01 0.04 -1.37
N ASN A 68 -14.03 -1.29 -1.53
CA ASN A 68 -15.27 -2.09 -1.52
C ASN A 68 -15.54 -2.74 -0.17
N ASP A 69 -14.97 -2.23 0.91
CA ASP A 69 -15.12 -2.74 2.27
C ASP A 69 -14.56 -4.15 2.48
N ALA A 70 -13.72 -4.62 1.58
CA ALA A 70 -13.02 -5.88 1.75
C ALA A 70 -11.70 -5.65 2.49
N VAL A 71 -11.18 -6.70 3.12
CA VAL A 71 -9.81 -6.69 3.64
C VAL A 71 -9.00 -7.64 2.79
N VAL A 72 -7.96 -7.12 2.16
CA VAL A 72 -7.11 -7.89 1.23
C VAL A 72 -5.70 -7.93 1.77
N THR A 73 -5.09 -9.11 1.72
CA THR A 73 -3.71 -9.30 2.17
C THR A 73 -2.77 -9.32 0.97
N TYR A 74 -1.71 -8.50 1.06
CA TYR A 74 -0.70 -8.35 0.02
C TYR A 74 0.64 -8.83 0.54
N GLY A 75 1.48 -9.36 -0.37
CA GLY A 75 2.88 -9.57 -0.05
C GLY A 75 3.65 -8.27 -0.19
N TYR A 76 4.67 -8.06 0.65
CA TYR A 76 5.52 -6.90 0.51
C TYR A 76 6.94 -7.20 0.95
N SER A 77 7.88 -6.42 0.43
CA SER A 77 9.25 -6.40 0.88
C SER A 77 9.79 -4.98 0.78
N MET A 78 10.80 -4.67 1.57
CA MET A 78 11.43 -3.35 1.56
C MET A 78 12.92 -3.46 1.33
N ASN A 79 13.43 -2.56 0.48
CA ASN A 79 14.84 -2.47 0.13
C ASN A 79 15.21 -1.01 -0.06
N GLY A 80 16.02 -0.46 0.86
CA GLY A 80 16.61 0.85 0.65
C GLY A 80 15.64 1.96 0.29
N GLY A 81 14.50 2.04 0.96
CA GLY A 81 13.49 3.05 0.68
C GLY A 81 12.53 2.70 -0.44
N VAL A 82 12.61 1.48 -0.96
CA VAL A 82 11.66 0.97 -1.97
C VAL A 82 10.77 -0.07 -1.31
N LEU A 83 9.47 0.07 -1.53
CA LEU A 83 8.46 -0.87 -1.08
C LEU A 83 7.93 -1.63 -2.30
N ASP A 84 8.15 -2.94 -2.34
CA ASP A 84 7.63 -3.80 -3.40
C ASP A 84 6.40 -4.52 -2.88
N VAL A 85 5.31 -4.50 -3.65
CA VAL A 85 4.03 -5.09 -3.26
C VAL A 85 3.59 -6.08 -4.33
N THR A 86 3.01 -7.19 -3.89
CA THR A 86 2.42 -8.19 -4.78
C THR A 86 0.99 -8.44 -4.32
N ASP A 87 0.03 -8.27 -5.24
CA ASP A 87 -1.37 -8.52 -4.91
C ASP A 87 -1.72 -10.02 -5.05
N PRO A 88 -2.93 -10.43 -4.60
CA PRO A 88 -3.31 -11.85 -4.67
C PRO A 88 -3.35 -12.44 -6.08
N SER A 89 -3.48 -11.61 -7.11
CA SER A 89 -3.50 -12.07 -8.50
C SER A 89 -2.10 -12.18 -9.10
N GLY A 90 -1.07 -11.77 -8.36
CA GLY A 90 0.32 -11.78 -8.83
C GLY A 90 0.79 -10.48 -9.44
N CYS A 91 -0.02 -9.44 -9.43
CA CYS A 91 0.40 -8.13 -9.89
C CYS A 91 1.45 -7.56 -8.95
N LYS A 92 2.58 -7.12 -9.50
CA LYS A 92 3.69 -6.56 -8.73
C LYS A 92 3.84 -5.09 -9.06
N PHE A 93 4.00 -4.29 -8.01
CA PHE A 93 4.19 -2.86 -8.18
C PHE A 93 5.01 -2.32 -7.01
N SER A 94 5.57 -1.12 -7.20
CA SER A 94 6.56 -0.59 -6.26
C SER A 94 6.27 0.85 -5.93
N TYR A 95 6.67 1.22 -4.71
CA TYR A 95 6.61 2.58 -4.21
C TYR A 95 7.97 2.99 -3.71
N ARG A 96 8.26 4.29 -3.78
CA ARG A 96 9.41 4.89 -3.13
C ARG A 96 8.97 5.79 -2.01
N ARG A 97 9.77 5.81 -0.95
CA ARG A 97 9.50 6.72 0.15
C ARG A 97 9.57 8.16 -0.35
N ALA A 98 8.50 8.91 -0.09
CA ALA A 98 8.46 10.33 -0.34
C ALA A 98 8.92 11.06 0.91
N ALA A 99 9.66 12.13 0.72
CA ALA A 99 10.22 12.89 1.83
C ALA A 99 9.13 13.57 2.67
#